data_ab254e7017d8552a608215cd944a038d
#
_entry.id   ab254e7017d8552a608215cd944a038d
#
_cell.length_a   1.000
_cell.length_b   1.000
_cell.length_c   1.000
_cell.angle_alpha   90.00
_cell.angle_beta   90.00
_cell.angle_gamma   90.00
#
_symmetry.space_group_name_H-M   'P 1'
#
loop_
_entity.id
_entity.type
_entity.pdbx_description
1 polymer ?
#
loop_
_entity_poly.entity_id
_entity_poly.type
_entity_poly.pdbx_seq_one_letter_code
_entity_poly.pdbx_strand_id
1 'polypeptide(L)'
;GWDKTKKYSDDKQVDNIEDLFFEFIRVAKDVQAKVIIGENVAGITMGTAREYFNRIVNGFGDIGYEAVGKVLNAADYGTPQARQRCFFVAIRNDVMDDVGINFMNMDSIIYPEPHNKQPTLRQAIEDIENDPEEEQMLLDFVQGSFQKKWIELLPFSPPKHRKPSDPEFIEINPKQSMFNMIRPAPDLPCPTLTQAGQKKGLSGVFHYNSNRKLTIKELKRVMGLPDDFKLQGDFDQQAERVGRMVAPLMMK
;
A
#
# COMPACT_ATOMS: atom_id res chain seq x y z
N GLY A 1 6.83 -0.74 11.29
CA GLY A 1 6.32 0.52 11.83
C GLY A 1 7.45 1.39 12.33
N TRP A 2 7.29 2.70 12.27
CA TRP A 2 8.30 3.66 12.74
C TRP A 2 8.56 3.48 14.22
N ASP A 3 9.83 3.37 14.61
CA ASP A 3 10.23 3.28 16.01
C ASP A 3 10.09 4.67 16.66
N LYS A 4 9.10 4.80 17.54
CA LYS A 4 8.81 6.05 18.25
C LYS A 4 9.91 6.49 19.24
N THR A 5 10.89 5.63 19.51
CA THR A 5 11.99 5.89 20.45
C THR A 5 13.26 6.40 19.79
N LYS A 6 13.37 6.31 18.46
CA LYS A 6 14.54 6.79 17.71
C LYS A 6 14.50 8.31 17.52
N LYS A 7 15.52 8.98 18.07
CA LYS A 7 15.85 10.35 17.70
C LYS A 7 16.79 10.28 16.49
N TYR A 8 16.41 10.89 15.38
CA TYR A 8 17.26 11.02 14.20
C TYR A 8 18.30 12.11 14.49
N SER A 9 19.57 11.72 14.70
CA SER A 9 20.70 12.63 14.85
C SER A 9 21.66 12.46 13.68
N ASP A 10 22.23 13.56 13.23
CA ASP A 10 23.10 13.65 12.03
C ASP A 10 24.42 12.85 12.12
N ASP A 11 24.76 12.27 13.29
CA ASP A 11 26.08 11.71 13.58
C ASP A 11 26.17 10.17 13.62
N LYS A 12 25.22 9.42 13.07
CA LYS A 12 25.33 7.94 13.05
C LYS A 12 25.44 7.39 11.64
N GLN A 13 26.53 6.64 11.43
CA GLN A 13 26.75 5.79 10.25
C GLN A 13 25.50 4.97 9.88
N VAL A 14 25.26 4.87 8.56
CA VAL A 14 24.12 4.22 7.90
C VAL A 14 24.10 2.72 8.21
N ASP A 15 23.47 2.33 9.33
CA ASP A 15 23.22 0.93 9.67
C ASP A 15 21.72 0.57 9.65
N ASN A 16 20.86 1.48 9.18
CA ASN A 16 19.41 1.30 9.19
C ASN A 16 18.81 1.34 7.79
N ILE A 17 17.94 0.37 7.51
CA ILE A 17 17.09 0.33 6.29
C ILE A 17 16.34 1.67 6.08
N GLU A 18 16.09 2.42 7.15
CA GLU A 18 15.45 3.75 7.11
C GLU A 18 16.33 4.79 6.39
N ASP A 19 17.64 4.64 6.36
CA ASP A 19 18.58 5.57 5.71
C ASP A 19 18.80 5.30 4.21
N LEU A 20 18.22 4.21 3.68
CA LEU A 20 18.30 3.88 2.24
C LEU A 20 17.75 4.99 1.32
N PHE A 21 16.86 5.83 1.81
CA PHE A 21 16.36 6.95 1.01
C PHE A 21 17.45 8.01 0.76
N PHE A 22 18.37 8.20 1.70
CA PHE A 22 19.51 9.12 1.50
C PHE A 22 20.55 8.53 0.54
N GLU A 23 20.73 7.20 0.54
CA GLU A 23 21.53 6.54 -0.50
C GLU A 23 20.89 6.68 -1.89
N PHE A 24 19.55 6.64 -1.98
CA PHE A 24 18.83 6.93 -3.22
C PHE A 24 19.10 8.38 -3.68
N ILE A 25 19.07 9.38 -2.78
CA ILE A 25 19.42 10.78 -3.10
C ILE A 25 20.87 10.88 -3.56
N ARG A 26 21.81 10.18 -2.92
CA ARG A 26 23.21 10.15 -3.32
C ARG A 26 23.39 9.62 -4.75
N VAL A 27 22.74 8.49 -5.07
CA VAL A 27 22.75 7.91 -6.43
C VAL A 27 22.12 8.88 -7.43
N ALA A 28 21.02 9.53 -7.07
CA ALA A 28 20.36 10.52 -7.92
C ALA A 28 21.29 11.68 -8.30
N LYS A 29 22.09 12.15 -7.33
CA LYS A 29 23.15 13.14 -7.58
C LYS A 29 24.19 12.64 -8.59
N ASP A 30 24.66 11.39 -8.43
CA ASP A 30 25.72 10.84 -9.30
C ASP A 30 25.22 10.64 -10.74
N VAL A 31 23.99 10.20 -10.94
CA VAL A 31 23.42 9.96 -12.28
C VAL A 31 22.85 11.22 -12.94
N GLN A 32 22.74 12.32 -12.21
CA GLN A 32 22.23 13.61 -12.72
C GLN A 32 20.87 13.48 -13.44
N ALA A 33 19.96 12.68 -12.88
CA ALA A 33 18.63 12.45 -13.45
C ALA A 33 17.88 13.77 -13.60
N LYS A 34 17.13 13.95 -14.68
CA LYS A 34 16.30 15.16 -14.90
C LYS A 34 15.11 15.19 -13.94
N VAL A 35 14.49 14.04 -13.70
CA VAL A 35 13.35 13.85 -12.79
C VAL A 35 13.61 12.60 -11.95
N ILE A 36 13.28 12.68 -10.69
CA ILE A 36 13.42 11.60 -9.71
C ILE A 36 12.06 11.34 -9.09
N ILE A 37 11.65 10.08 -9.02
CA ILE A 37 10.42 9.67 -8.33
C ILE A 37 10.78 8.67 -7.24
N GLY A 38 10.45 9.01 -5.99
CA GLY A 38 10.59 8.12 -4.84
C GLY A 38 9.24 7.79 -4.22
N GLU A 39 9.08 6.59 -3.69
CA GLU A 39 7.84 6.15 -3.02
C GLU A 39 8.12 5.73 -1.59
N ASN A 40 7.19 6.04 -0.69
CA ASN A 40 7.22 5.58 0.68
C ASN A 40 5.79 5.41 1.24
N VAL A 41 5.67 4.80 2.41
CA VAL A 41 4.39 4.67 3.10
C VAL A 41 3.86 6.04 3.54
N ALA A 42 2.52 6.23 3.53
CA ALA A 42 1.90 7.50 3.91
C ALA A 42 2.27 7.96 5.32
N GLY A 43 2.57 7.02 6.24
CA GLY A 43 2.97 7.34 7.61
C GLY A 43 4.21 8.22 7.74
N ILE A 44 5.02 8.35 6.70
CA ILE A 44 6.20 9.23 6.68
C ILE A 44 5.83 10.71 6.87
N THR A 45 4.59 11.10 6.55
CA THR A 45 4.11 12.49 6.69
C THR A 45 3.57 12.82 8.08
N MET A 46 3.55 11.87 9.02
CA MET A 46 2.86 12.00 10.31
C MET A 46 3.80 11.80 11.50
N GLY A 47 3.46 12.47 12.62
CA GLY A 47 4.16 12.31 13.89
C GLY A 47 5.67 12.57 13.78
N THR A 48 6.47 11.77 14.45
CA THR A 48 7.95 11.86 14.44
C THR A 48 8.56 11.58 13.05
N ALA A 49 7.85 10.83 12.19
CA ALA A 49 8.31 10.54 10.84
C ALA A 49 8.28 11.75 9.89
N ARG A 50 7.54 12.81 10.25
CA ARG A 50 7.50 14.06 9.47
C ARG A 50 8.87 14.76 9.40
N GLU A 51 9.68 14.63 10.42
CA GLU A 51 11.05 15.13 10.39
C GLU A 51 11.88 14.43 9.30
N TYR A 52 11.73 13.12 9.19
CA TYR A 52 12.38 12.36 8.12
C TYR A 52 11.87 12.76 6.72
N PHE A 53 10.57 13.01 6.56
CA PHE A 53 10.01 13.57 5.33
C PHE A 53 10.67 14.89 4.95
N ASN A 54 10.79 15.81 5.91
CA ASN A 54 11.42 17.12 5.66
C ASN A 54 12.90 16.98 5.29
N ARG A 55 13.64 16.08 5.93
CA ARG A 55 15.04 15.78 5.60
C ARG A 55 15.20 15.25 4.17
N ILE A 56 14.26 14.43 3.68
CA ILE A 56 14.26 13.95 2.29
C ILE A 56 14.10 15.11 1.32
N VAL A 57 13.09 15.98 1.53
CA VAL A 57 12.84 17.13 0.66
C VAL A 57 14.06 18.07 0.64
N ASN A 58 14.62 18.39 1.82
CA ASN A 58 15.82 19.22 1.92
C ASN A 58 17.03 18.57 1.23
N GLY A 59 17.22 17.25 1.40
CA GLY A 59 18.31 16.51 0.78
C GLY A 59 18.30 16.54 -0.74
N PHE A 60 17.12 16.60 -1.37
CA PHE A 60 17.01 16.89 -2.81
C PHE A 60 17.41 18.33 -3.13
N GLY A 61 17.01 19.31 -2.31
CA GLY A 61 17.41 20.70 -2.46
C GLY A 61 18.93 20.87 -2.41
N ASP A 62 19.61 20.20 -1.48
CA ASP A 62 21.08 20.24 -1.32
C ASP A 62 21.86 19.72 -2.54
N ILE A 63 21.23 18.96 -3.41
CA ILE A 63 21.85 18.42 -4.64
C ILE A 63 21.33 19.10 -5.92
N GLY A 64 20.61 20.23 -5.81
CA GLY A 64 20.19 21.05 -6.95
C GLY A 64 18.86 20.64 -7.59
N TYR A 65 17.93 20.07 -6.80
CA TYR A 65 16.58 19.73 -7.24
C TYR A 65 15.55 20.46 -6.39
N GLU A 66 14.45 20.86 -7.01
CA GLU A 66 13.22 21.19 -6.29
C GLU A 66 12.40 19.92 -6.09
N ALA A 67 11.90 19.69 -4.88
CA ALA A 67 11.21 18.48 -4.52
C ALA A 67 9.89 18.72 -3.78
N VAL A 68 8.86 17.97 -4.13
CA VAL A 68 7.58 17.93 -3.42
C VAL A 68 7.24 16.50 -3.04
N GLY A 69 6.52 16.34 -1.92
CA GLY A 69 6.03 15.04 -1.46
C GLY A 69 4.54 15.09 -1.19
N LYS A 70 3.77 14.19 -1.79
CA LYS A 70 2.30 14.13 -1.66
C LYS A 70 1.83 12.72 -1.38
N VAL A 71 0.85 12.60 -0.47
CA VAL A 71 0.17 11.31 -0.21
C VAL A 71 -0.96 11.16 -1.22
N LEU A 72 -0.89 10.09 -2.01
CA LEU A 72 -1.93 9.70 -2.95
C LEU A 72 -2.60 8.41 -2.47
N ASN A 73 -3.90 8.27 -2.78
CA ASN A 73 -4.65 7.05 -2.52
C ASN A 73 -4.94 6.34 -3.85
N ALA A 74 -4.47 5.11 -4.02
CA ALA A 74 -4.63 4.34 -5.25
C ALA A 74 -6.07 4.23 -5.75
N ALA A 75 -7.05 4.23 -4.84
CA ALA A 75 -8.46 4.19 -5.19
C ALA A 75 -8.91 5.42 -6.00
N ASP A 76 -8.29 6.58 -5.76
CA ASP A 76 -8.60 7.82 -6.47
C ASP A 76 -8.06 7.84 -7.91
N TYR A 77 -7.23 6.86 -8.24
CA TYR A 77 -6.60 6.70 -9.57
C TYR A 77 -6.98 5.40 -10.26
N GLY A 78 -8.15 4.85 -9.92
CA GLY A 78 -8.74 3.70 -10.62
C GLY A 78 -8.30 2.32 -10.11
N THR A 79 -7.48 2.24 -9.06
CA THR A 79 -7.14 0.96 -8.42
C THR A 79 -8.24 0.59 -7.42
N PRO A 80 -8.81 -0.63 -7.44
CA PRO A 80 -9.87 -1.03 -6.50
C PRO A 80 -9.32 -1.33 -5.09
N GLN A 81 -8.41 -0.49 -4.60
CA GLN A 81 -7.75 -0.63 -3.30
C GLN A 81 -7.49 0.74 -2.65
N ALA A 82 -7.94 0.90 -1.41
CA ALA A 82 -7.62 2.06 -0.57
C ALA A 82 -6.18 1.94 -0.05
N ARG A 83 -5.19 2.29 -0.91
CA ARG A 83 -3.76 2.19 -0.63
C ARG A 83 -3.12 3.57 -0.70
N GLN A 84 -2.80 4.12 0.46
CA GLN A 84 -2.13 5.41 0.56
C GLN A 84 -0.61 5.26 0.49
N ARG A 85 0.04 6.06 -0.37
CA ARG A 85 1.49 6.13 -0.52
C ARG A 85 1.94 7.57 -0.69
N CYS A 86 3.07 7.89 -0.08
CA CYS A 86 3.74 9.18 -0.28
C CYS A 86 4.67 9.08 -1.48
N PHE A 87 4.45 9.93 -2.47
CA PHE A 87 5.33 10.08 -3.62
C PHE A 87 6.14 11.35 -3.47
N PHE A 88 7.45 11.22 -3.57
CA PHE A 88 8.37 12.34 -3.72
C PHE A 88 8.69 12.48 -5.20
N VAL A 89 8.50 13.66 -5.73
CA VAL A 89 8.96 13.99 -7.08
C VAL A 89 9.92 15.16 -6.98
N ALA A 90 11.13 14.95 -7.51
CA ALA A 90 12.16 15.96 -7.55
C ALA A 90 12.56 16.24 -9.01
N ILE A 91 12.61 17.51 -9.39
CA ILE A 91 13.00 17.97 -10.72
C ILE A 91 14.26 18.80 -10.58
N ARG A 92 15.27 18.56 -11.44
CA ARG A 92 16.52 19.31 -11.44
C ARG A 92 16.26 20.77 -11.85
N ASN A 93 16.88 21.72 -11.15
CA ASN A 93 16.55 23.15 -11.27
C ASN A 93 16.68 23.68 -12.71
N ASP A 94 17.73 23.27 -13.45
CA ASP A 94 17.89 23.64 -14.85
C ASP A 94 16.75 23.13 -15.77
N VAL A 95 16.20 21.94 -15.47
CA VAL A 95 15.07 21.39 -16.22
C VAL A 95 13.78 22.15 -15.91
N MET A 96 13.60 22.59 -14.66
CA MET A 96 12.43 23.40 -14.29
C MET A 96 12.43 24.74 -15.04
N ASP A 97 13.59 25.39 -15.12
CA ASP A 97 13.76 26.65 -15.85
C ASP A 97 13.44 26.49 -17.34
N ASP A 98 13.94 25.38 -17.95
CA ASP A 98 13.74 25.09 -19.38
C ASP A 98 12.25 24.87 -19.75
N VAL A 99 11.44 24.31 -18.83
CA VAL A 99 10.03 23.98 -19.11
C VAL A 99 9.02 24.92 -18.42
N GLY A 100 9.48 25.96 -17.74
CA GLY A 100 8.63 26.94 -17.08
C GLY A 100 7.88 26.42 -15.85
N ILE A 101 8.41 25.38 -15.21
CA ILE A 101 7.90 24.87 -13.93
C ILE A 101 8.58 25.69 -12.80
N ASN A 102 7.81 25.99 -11.76
CA ASN A 102 8.33 26.60 -10.54
C ASN A 102 7.64 25.98 -9.32
N PHE A 103 8.12 26.29 -8.12
CA PHE A 103 7.58 25.75 -6.88
C PHE A 103 6.06 25.96 -6.73
N MET A 104 5.51 27.06 -7.22
CA MET A 104 4.09 27.38 -7.08
C MET A 104 3.16 26.53 -7.96
N ASN A 105 3.64 26.09 -9.14
CA ASN A 105 2.85 25.31 -10.10
C ASN A 105 3.26 23.82 -10.17
N MET A 106 4.37 23.43 -9.55
CA MET A 106 4.93 22.09 -9.60
C MET A 106 3.94 21.03 -9.15
N ASP A 107 3.26 21.21 -8.01
CA ASP A 107 2.32 20.24 -7.45
C ASP A 107 1.15 19.93 -8.41
N SER A 108 0.59 20.95 -9.05
CA SER A 108 -0.52 20.83 -10.00
C SER A 108 -0.13 20.22 -11.36
N ILE A 109 1.15 20.34 -11.73
CA ILE A 109 1.66 19.78 -12.99
C ILE A 109 2.05 18.32 -12.83
N ILE A 110 2.66 17.96 -11.69
CA ILE A 110 3.25 16.64 -11.47
C ILE A 110 2.20 15.62 -11.05
N TYR A 111 1.30 15.97 -10.13
CA TYR A 111 0.34 15.03 -9.58
C TYR A 111 -0.97 15.06 -10.38
N PRO A 112 -1.42 13.89 -10.88
CA PRO A 112 -2.67 13.83 -11.63
C PRO A 112 -3.88 14.16 -10.75
N GLU A 113 -4.94 14.66 -11.37
CA GLU A 113 -6.21 14.88 -10.69
C GLU A 113 -6.88 13.55 -10.33
N PRO A 114 -7.46 13.42 -9.12
CA PRO A 114 -8.15 12.22 -8.72
C PRO A 114 -9.44 11.98 -9.53
N HIS A 115 -9.79 10.73 -9.75
CA HIS A 115 -11.04 10.34 -10.40
C HIS A 115 -12.24 10.64 -9.48
N ASN A 116 -13.37 11.00 -10.05
CA ASN A 116 -14.60 11.28 -9.30
C ASN A 116 -15.23 10.02 -8.66
N LYS A 117 -14.87 8.82 -9.11
CA LYS A 117 -15.42 7.55 -8.61
C LYS A 117 -14.32 6.53 -8.39
N GLN A 118 -14.31 5.97 -7.20
CA GLN A 118 -13.41 4.88 -6.83
C GLN A 118 -13.99 3.53 -7.26
N PRO A 119 -13.20 2.61 -7.84
CA PRO A 119 -13.63 1.25 -8.10
C PRO A 119 -13.86 0.46 -6.80
N THR A 120 -14.83 -0.44 -6.80
CA THR A 120 -15.14 -1.27 -5.65
C THR A 120 -14.44 -2.63 -5.73
N LEU A 121 -14.32 -3.31 -4.58
CA LEU A 121 -13.79 -4.68 -4.54
C LEU A 121 -14.67 -5.63 -5.36
N ARG A 122 -16.00 -5.52 -5.26
CA ARG A 122 -16.95 -6.33 -6.04
C ARG A 122 -16.66 -6.21 -7.53
N GLN A 123 -16.60 -4.98 -8.05
CA GLN A 123 -16.32 -4.72 -9.48
C GLN A 123 -15.00 -5.30 -9.96
N ALA A 124 -14.04 -5.45 -9.05
CA ALA A 124 -12.73 -5.98 -9.40
C ALA A 124 -12.70 -7.51 -9.50
N ILE A 125 -13.52 -8.23 -8.71
CA ILE A 125 -13.31 -9.67 -8.54
C ILE A 125 -14.57 -10.55 -8.74
N GLU A 126 -15.77 -10.00 -8.91
CA GLU A 126 -16.99 -10.82 -9.00
C GLU A 126 -17.10 -11.66 -10.28
N ASP A 127 -16.40 -11.26 -11.35
CA ASP A 127 -16.36 -11.95 -12.63
C ASP A 127 -15.22 -12.98 -12.74
N ILE A 128 -14.40 -13.13 -11.71
CA ILE A 128 -13.24 -14.02 -11.76
C ILE A 128 -13.66 -15.48 -11.57
N GLU A 129 -13.35 -16.29 -12.57
CA GLU A 129 -13.34 -17.75 -12.42
C GLU A 129 -12.02 -18.19 -11.79
N ASN A 130 -12.06 -18.51 -10.50
CA ASN A 130 -10.90 -18.96 -9.74
C ASN A 130 -10.59 -20.44 -10.03
N ASP A 131 -9.35 -20.83 -9.72
CA ASP A 131 -8.94 -22.21 -9.66
C ASP A 131 -9.59 -22.89 -8.43
N PRO A 132 -10.42 -23.92 -8.61
CA PRO A 132 -11.06 -24.63 -7.49
C PRO A 132 -10.09 -25.23 -6.49
N GLU A 133 -8.91 -25.70 -6.93
CA GLU A 133 -7.88 -26.27 -6.05
C GLU A 133 -7.27 -25.17 -5.16
N GLU A 134 -7.01 -23.99 -5.73
CA GLU A 134 -6.52 -22.84 -4.95
C GLU A 134 -7.56 -22.37 -3.93
N GLU A 135 -8.82 -22.25 -4.33
CA GLU A 135 -9.90 -21.89 -3.40
C GLU A 135 -10.05 -22.89 -2.25
N GLN A 136 -10.05 -24.19 -2.56
CA GLN A 136 -10.16 -25.24 -1.54
C GLN A 136 -8.96 -25.23 -0.59
N MET A 137 -7.75 -25.08 -1.11
CA MET A 137 -6.54 -24.94 -0.29
C MET A 137 -6.67 -23.76 0.69
N LEU A 138 -7.19 -22.61 0.25
CA LEU A 138 -7.35 -21.43 1.10
C LEU A 138 -8.47 -21.61 2.14
N LEU A 139 -9.54 -22.31 1.81
CA LEU A 139 -10.61 -22.69 2.75
C LEU A 139 -10.09 -23.64 3.82
N ASP A 140 -9.41 -24.71 3.42
CA ASP A 140 -8.85 -25.72 4.31
C ASP A 140 -7.85 -25.12 5.30
N PHE A 141 -7.04 -24.17 4.83
CA PHE A 141 -6.11 -23.46 5.69
C PHE A 141 -6.84 -22.70 6.82
N VAL A 142 -7.93 -22.01 6.52
CA VAL A 142 -8.72 -21.28 7.53
C VAL A 142 -9.42 -22.27 8.45
N GLN A 143 -10.05 -23.31 7.90
CA GLN A 143 -10.78 -24.33 8.69
C GLN A 143 -9.87 -25.13 9.63
N GLY A 144 -8.64 -25.41 9.22
CA GLY A 144 -7.62 -26.06 10.05
C GLY A 144 -7.06 -25.19 11.17
N SER A 145 -7.31 -23.87 11.13
CA SER A 145 -6.79 -22.96 12.14
C SER A 145 -7.64 -22.97 13.41
N PHE A 146 -6.99 -23.06 14.59
CA PHE A 146 -7.67 -22.87 15.87
C PHE A 146 -8.26 -21.45 16.06
N GLN A 147 -7.84 -20.50 15.24
CA GLN A 147 -8.32 -19.11 15.25
C GLN A 147 -9.46 -18.84 14.25
N LYS A 148 -9.97 -19.86 13.52
CA LYS A 148 -11.08 -19.72 12.54
C LYS A 148 -12.31 -18.98 13.09
N LYS A 149 -12.60 -19.17 14.37
CA LYS A 149 -13.71 -18.50 15.07
C LYS A 149 -13.71 -16.98 14.90
N TRP A 150 -12.57 -16.36 14.70
CA TRP A 150 -12.48 -14.91 14.53
C TRP A 150 -12.99 -14.44 13.17
N ILE A 151 -12.75 -15.22 12.09
CA ILE A 151 -13.30 -14.91 10.78
C ILE A 151 -14.80 -15.26 10.71
N GLU A 152 -15.24 -16.28 11.42
CA GLU A 152 -16.63 -16.71 11.50
C GLU A 152 -17.54 -15.68 12.22
N LEU A 153 -16.97 -14.85 13.11
CA LEU A 153 -17.66 -13.73 13.74
C LEU A 153 -18.00 -12.60 12.77
N LEU A 154 -17.25 -12.43 11.68
CA LEU A 154 -17.41 -11.32 10.78
C LEU A 154 -18.48 -11.65 9.72
N PRO A 155 -19.51 -10.80 9.55
CA PRO A 155 -20.59 -11.05 8.60
C PRO A 155 -20.09 -11.12 7.17
N PHE A 156 -20.73 -11.90 6.32
CA PHE A 156 -20.48 -11.89 4.88
C PHE A 156 -21.04 -10.62 4.24
N SER A 157 -20.35 -10.13 3.20
CA SER A 157 -20.74 -8.94 2.43
C SER A 157 -21.14 -7.74 3.30
N PRO A 158 -20.31 -7.34 4.29
CA PRO A 158 -20.71 -6.29 5.23
C PRO A 158 -20.80 -4.92 4.54
N PRO A 159 -21.64 -3.99 5.05
CA PRO A 159 -21.78 -2.66 4.46
C PRO A 159 -20.56 -1.76 4.67
N LYS A 160 -19.70 -2.08 5.62
CA LYS A 160 -18.38 -1.45 5.89
C LYS A 160 -17.36 -2.51 6.22
N HIS A 161 -16.08 -2.22 6.03
CA HIS A 161 -15.02 -3.16 6.45
C HIS A 161 -15.16 -3.54 7.91
N ARG A 162 -14.99 -4.84 8.23
CA ARG A 162 -15.19 -5.38 9.58
C ARG A 162 -13.93 -6.04 10.09
N LYS A 163 -13.67 -5.83 11.38
CA LYS A 163 -12.51 -6.40 12.10
C LYS A 163 -12.97 -6.95 13.44
N PRO A 164 -12.32 -7.99 13.98
CA PRO A 164 -12.59 -8.47 15.34
C PRO A 164 -12.36 -7.42 16.44
N SER A 165 -11.64 -6.35 16.14
CA SER A 165 -11.40 -5.22 17.05
C SER A 165 -12.49 -4.13 16.99
N ASP A 166 -13.50 -4.26 16.12
CA ASP A 166 -14.57 -3.27 16.05
C ASP A 166 -15.40 -3.27 17.34
N PRO A 167 -15.92 -2.11 17.78
CA PRO A 167 -16.64 -1.98 19.05
C PRO A 167 -17.80 -2.94 19.23
N GLU A 168 -18.51 -3.30 18.14
CA GLU A 168 -19.62 -4.24 18.18
C GLU A 168 -19.22 -5.67 18.58
N PHE A 169 -17.95 -6.01 18.53
CA PHE A 169 -17.43 -7.34 18.90
C PHE A 169 -16.73 -7.35 20.27
N ILE A 170 -16.77 -6.27 21.05
CA ILE A 170 -16.07 -6.17 22.35
C ILE A 170 -16.53 -7.26 23.32
N GLU A 171 -17.82 -7.57 23.36
CA GLU A 171 -18.35 -8.63 24.25
C GLU A 171 -17.78 -10.01 23.90
N ILE A 172 -17.57 -10.29 22.60
CA ILE A 172 -17.07 -11.56 22.08
C ILE A 172 -15.54 -11.61 22.13
N ASN A 173 -14.90 -10.45 21.94
CA ASN A 173 -13.45 -10.30 21.88
C ASN A 173 -12.95 -9.14 22.77
N PRO A 174 -13.05 -9.25 24.12
CA PRO A 174 -12.70 -8.16 25.04
C PRO A 174 -11.25 -7.69 24.90
N LYS A 175 -10.33 -8.59 24.50
CA LYS A 175 -8.91 -8.27 24.29
C LYS A 175 -8.62 -7.60 22.94
N GLN A 176 -9.65 -7.43 22.09
CA GLN A 176 -9.52 -6.89 20.72
C GLN A 176 -8.38 -7.54 19.91
N SER A 177 -8.15 -8.84 20.14
CA SER A 177 -7.15 -9.62 19.42
C SER A 177 -7.52 -9.73 17.92
N MET A 178 -6.55 -10.08 17.07
CA MET A 178 -6.73 -10.24 15.63
C MET A 178 -7.23 -8.98 14.90
N PHE A 179 -6.83 -7.79 15.37
CA PHE A 179 -7.26 -6.49 14.83
C PHE A 179 -6.94 -6.29 13.35
N ASN A 180 -5.96 -7.00 12.81
CA ASN A 180 -5.55 -6.94 11.38
C ASN A 180 -6.27 -7.96 10.50
N MET A 181 -7.16 -8.79 11.03
CA MET A 181 -8.06 -9.61 10.22
C MET A 181 -9.20 -8.73 9.71
N ILE A 182 -9.44 -8.71 8.40
CA ILE A 182 -10.42 -7.79 7.79
C ILE A 182 -11.36 -8.56 6.87
N ARG A 183 -12.67 -8.49 7.16
CA ARG A 183 -13.73 -8.78 6.19
C ARG A 183 -14.04 -7.49 5.43
N PRO A 184 -13.67 -7.38 4.15
CA PRO A 184 -13.90 -6.16 3.39
C PRO A 184 -15.38 -5.99 3.02
N ALA A 185 -15.83 -4.75 2.90
CA ALA A 185 -17.11 -4.43 2.28
C ALA A 185 -16.95 -4.54 0.75
N PRO A 186 -17.85 -5.26 0.06
CA PRO A 186 -17.72 -5.47 -1.39
C PRO A 186 -17.90 -4.19 -2.21
N ASP A 187 -18.74 -3.27 -1.73
CA ASP A 187 -19.10 -2.03 -2.44
C ASP A 187 -18.19 -0.83 -2.08
N LEU A 188 -17.05 -1.11 -1.47
CA LEU A 188 -15.97 -0.16 -1.20
C LEU A 188 -14.67 -0.64 -1.84
N PRO A 189 -13.67 0.24 -2.04
CA PRO A 189 -12.33 -0.19 -2.41
C PRO A 189 -11.77 -1.17 -1.37
N CYS A 190 -11.04 -2.19 -1.81
CA CYS A 190 -10.38 -3.15 -0.91
C CYS A 190 -9.46 -2.42 0.08
N PRO A 191 -9.42 -2.82 1.35
CA PRO A 191 -8.39 -2.34 2.27
C PRO A 191 -6.98 -2.64 1.76
N THR A 192 -5.99 -1.87 2.21
CA THR A 192 -4.59 -2.04 1.77
C THR A 192 -4.12 -3.48 1.91
N LEU A 193 -3.73 -4.09 0.80
CA LEU A 193 -3.03 -5.37 0.77
C LEU A 193 -1.60 -5.16 1.28
N THR A 194 -1.25 -5.82 2.37
CA THR A 194 0.10 -5.74 2.96
C THR A 194 0.90 -6.98 2.65
N GLN A 195 2.21 -6.87 2.62
CA GLN A 195 3.14 -7.98 2.37
C GLN A 195 2.85 -9.23 3.21
N ALA A 196 2.71 -9.08 4.53
CA ALA A 196 2.48 -10.20 5.44
C ALA A 196 1.01 -10.63 5.50
N GLY A 197 0.08 -9.68 5.28
CA GLY A 197 -1.35 -9.92 5.45
C GLY A 197 -1.98 -10.75 4.33
N GLN A 198 -1.29 -10.98 3.20
CA GLN A 198 -1.85 -11.76 2.10
C GLN A 198 -1.31 -13.19 2.02
N LYS A 199 -0.28 -13.53 2.77
CA LYS A 199 0.22 -14.90 2.90
C LYS A 199 -0.82 -15.80 3.58
N LYS A 200 -0.61 -17.10 3.50
CA LYS A 200 -1.35 -18.07 4.31
C LYS A 200 -1.22 -17.70 5.79
N GLY A 201 -2.31 -17.26 6.37
CA GLY A 201 -2.37 -16.74 7.73
C GLY A 201 -3.70 -16.04 7.98
N LEU A 202 -4.02 -15.72 9.22
CA LEU A 202 -5.29 -15.11 9.59
C LEU A 202 -5.25 -13.57 9.66
N SER A 203 -4.10 -12.95 9.42
CA SER A 203 -4.01 -11.49 9.30
C SER A 203 -4.32 -11.02 7.88
N GLY A 204 -4.77 -9.76 7.71
CA GLY A 204 -5.02 -9.13 6.43
C GLY A 204 -6.43 -9.33 5.89
N VAL A 205 -6.60 -9.15 4.59
CA VAL A 205 -7.91 -9.10 3.93
C VAL A 205 -8.38 -10.49 3.53
N PHE A 206 -9.62 -10.82 3.88
CA PHE A 206 -10.35 -12.02 3.47
C PHE A 206 -11.26 -11.72 2.29
N HIS A 207 -11.80 -12.76 1.66
CA HIS A 207 -12.86 -12.58 0.67
C HIS A 207 -14.15 -12.09 1.36
N TYR A 208 -14.89 -11.19 0.71
CA TYR A 208 -16.06 -10.56 1.33
C TYR A 208 -17.23 -11.54 1.57
N ASN A 209 -17.31 -12.62 0.80
CA ASN A 209 -18.41 -13.61 0.83
C ASN A 209 -17.92 -15.05 0.99
N SER A 210 -16.72 -15.27 1.49
CA SER A 210 -16.15 -16.59 1.77
C SER A 210 -15.17 -16.53 2.93
N ASN A 211 -15.03 -17.61 3.67
CA ASN A 211 -14.08 -17.72 4.77
C ASN A 211 -12.67 -18.12 4.29
N ARG A 212 -12.23 -17.57 3.15
CA ARG A 212 -10.90 -17.75 2.60
C ARG A 212 -10.18 -16.41 2.38
N LYS A 213 -8.90 -16.48 2.14
CA LYS A 213 -8.15 -15.33 1.61
C LYS A 213 -8.50 -15.08 0.15
N LEU A 214 -8.06 -13.95 -0.38
CA LEU A 214 -8.13 -13.69 -1.81
C LEU A 214 -7.18 -14.62 -2.57
N THR A 215 -7.61 -15.15 -3.72
CA THR A 215 -6.77 -15.91 -4.65
C THR A 215 -5.74 -15.02 -5.32
N ILE A 216 -4.74 -15.60 -5.99
CA ILE A 216 -3.73 -14.80 -6.72
C ILE A 216 -4.37 -13.97 -7.84
N LYS A 217 -5.38 -14.51 -8.53
CA LYS A 217 -6.12 -13.75 -9.54
C LYS A 217 -6.83 -12.53 -8.94
N GLU A 218 -7.53 -12.73 -7.83
CA GLU A 218 -8.22 -11.65 -7.11
C GLU A 218 -7.22 -10.60 -6.57
N LEU A 219 -6.09 -11.03 -6.01
CA LEU A 219 -5.04 -10.12 -5.54
C LEU A 219 -4.48 -9.26 -6.68
N LYS A 220 -4.26 -9.85 -7.88
CA LYS A 220 -3.81 -9.11 -9.07
C LYS A 220 -4.82 -8.03 -9.46
N ARG A 221 -6.10 -8.39 -9.59
CA ARG A 221 -7.18 -7.44 -9.96
C ARG A 221 -7.30 -6.30 -8.94
N VAL A 222 -7.24 -6.62 -7.65
CA VAL A 222 -7.28 -5.62 -6.55
C VAL A 222 -6.07 -4.68 -6.60
N MET A 223 -4.92 -5.13 -7.08
CA MET A 223 -3.74 -4.28 -7.27
C MET A 223 -3.76 -3.48 -8.59
N GLY A 224 -4.71 -3.77 -9.50
CA GLY A 224 -4.77 -3.16 -10.83
C GLY A 224 -3.76 -3.77 -11.82
N LEU A 225 -3.35 -5.01 -11.60
CA LEU A 225 -2.52 -5.77 -12.54
C LEU A 225 -3.38 -6.40 -13.64
N PRO A 226 -2.85 -6.55 -14.87
CA PRO A 226 -3.48 -7.33 -15.92
C PRO A 226 -3.62 -8.81 -15.53
N ASP A 227 -4.63 -9.49 -16.07
CA ASP A 227 -4.88 -10.91 -15.77
C ASP A 227 -3.75 -11.83 -16.22
N ASP A 228 -3.11 -11.49 -17.33
CA ASP A 228 -1.97 -12.20 -17.91
C ASP A 228 -0.63 -11.89 -17.23
N PHE A 229 -0.60 -10.97 -16.26
CA PHE A 229 0.61 -10.67 -15.51
C PHE A 229 1.09 -11.89 -14.72
N LYS A 230 2.31 -12.35 -15.00
CA LYS A 230 2.88 -13.57 -14.41
C LYS A 230 3.67 -13.26 -13.15
N LEU A 231 3.22 -13.80 -12.03
CA LEU A 231 3.95 -13.84 -10.77
C LEU A 231 4.68 -15.19 -10.65
N GLN A 232 5.89 -15.18 -10.14
CA GLN A 232 6.70 -16.37 -9.93
C GLN A 232 6.66 -16.81 -8.47
N GLY A 233 6.83 -18.12 -8.23
CA GLY A 233 6.91 -18.71 -6.89
C GLY A 233 5.61 -19.33 -6.41
N ASP A 234 5.60 -19.81 -5.18
CA ASP A 234 4.42 -20.36 -4.52
C ASP A 234 3.40 -19.26 -4.16
N PHE A 235 2.25 -19.66 -3.61
CA PHE A 235 1.20 -18.73 -3.21
C PHE A 235 1.71 -17.60 -2.31
N ASP A 236 2.46 -17.94 -1.24
CA ASP A 236 2.92 -16.96 -0.28
C ASP A 236 3.92 -15.96 -0.88
N GLN A 237 4.78 -16.43 -1.78
CA GLN A 237 5.73 -15.58 -2.50
C GLN A 237 5.02 -14.65 -3.49
N GLN A 238 4.02 -15.15 -4.22
CA GLN A 238 3.22 -14.34 -5.15
C GLN A 238 2.40 -13.29 -4.40
N ALA A 239 1.72 -13.69 -3.33
CA ALA A 239 0.92 -12.80 -2.48
C ALA A 239 1.78 -11.71 -1.81
N GLU A 240 2.99 -12.06 -1.36
CA GLU A 240 3.95 -11.10 -0.81
C GLU A 240 4.35 -10.05 -1.84
N ARG A 241 4.66 -10.47 -3.08
CA ARG A 241 5.05 -9.55 -4.16
C ARG A 241 3.93 -8.56 -4.45
N VAL A 242 2.68 -9.02 -4.55
CA VAL A 242 1.52 -8.14 -4.74
C VAL A 242 1.41 -7.14 -3.58
N GLY A 243 1.57 -7.58 -2.33
CA GLY A 243 1.49 -6.71 -1.15
C GLY A 243 2.59 -5.62 -1.10
N ARG A 244 3.74 -5.85 -1.75
CA ARG A 244 4.87 -4.90 -1.82
C ARG A 244 4.76 -3.89 -2.95
N MET A 245 3.99 -4.18 -4.00
CA MET A 245 3.94 -3.35 -5.20
C MET A 245 3.41 -1.94 -4.92
N VAL A 246 3.89 -0.99 -5.71
CA VAL A 246 3.15 0.24 -6.00
C VAL A 246 2.05 -0.10 -6.98
N ALA A 247 0.82 0.36 -6.74
CA ALA A 247 -0.29 0.12 -7.66
C ALA A 247 0.01 0.76 -9.02
N PRO A 248 0.02 0.00 -10.14
CA PRO A 248 0.51 0.50 -11.42
C PRO A 248 -0.26 1.72 -11.94
N LEU A 249 -1.56 1.81 -11.63
CA LEU A 249 -2.41 2.92 -12.07
C LEU A 249 -2.06 4.26 -11.40
N MET A 250 -1.33 4.24 -10.27
CA MET A 250 -0.82 5.46 -9.64
C MET A 250 0.39 6.05 -10.35
N MET A 251 1.01 5.29 -11.28
CA MET A 251 2.24 5.67 -11.98
C MET A 251 1.98 6.08 -13.45
N LYS A 252 0.73 6.12 -13.85
CA LYS A 252 0.30 6.62 -15.17
C LYS A 252 0.20 8.12 -15.18
#